data_58f3674020ea99792757080974290888
#
_entry.id   58f3674020ea99792757080974290888
#
_cell.length_a   1.000
_cell.length_b   1.000
_cell.length_c   1.000
_cell.angle_alpha   90.00
_cell.angle_beta   90.00
_cell.angle_gamma   90.00
#
_symmetry.space_group_name_H-M   'P 1'
#
loop_
_entity.id
_entity.type
_entity.pdbx_description
1 polymer ?
#
loop_
_entity_poly.entity_id
_entity_poly.type
_entity_poly.pdbx_seq_one_letter_code
_entity_poly.pdbx_strand_id
1 'polypeptide(L)'
;ALLRAARGYFNASEEVTKDQFRDFVQNINLRTFYPGVLAIGYSKVFKPEEKDELIAKMQKQGFTDFKLKPDTARDEYQAIIFIEPLEDRNRVALGFD
;
A
#
# COMPACT_ATOMS: atom_id res chain seq x y z
N ALA A 1 8.81 14.83 9.71
CA ALA A 1 8.35 13.50 10.11
C ALA A 1 8.20 12.59 8.89
N LEU A 2 8.36 11.31 9.11
CA LEU A 2 8.35 10.29 8.05
C LEU A 2 7.03 10.30 7.25
N LEU A 3 5.90 10.30 7.93
CA LEU A 3 4.59 10.26 7.26
C LEU A 3 4.33 11.50 6.42
N ARG A 4 4.80 12.66 6.89
CA ARG A 4 4.65 13.91 6.15
C ARG A 4 5.49 13.91 4.89
N ALA A 5 6.71 13.39 4.96
CA ALA A 5 7.59 13.26 3.79
C ALA A 5 6.99 12.32 2.75
N ALA A 6 6.44 11.20 3.18
CA ALA A 6 5.78 10.24 2.30
C ALA A 6 4.56 10.86 1.62
N ARG A 7 3.74 11.58 2.37
CA ARG A 7 2.58 12.27 1.83
C ARG A 7 2.97 13.28 0.75
N GLY A 8 4.00 14.08 1.01
CA GLY A 8 4.50 15.06 0.04
C GLY A 8 4.97 14.42 -1.24
N TYR A 9 5.69 13.30 -1.14
CA TYR A 9 6.17 12.58 -2.30
C TYR A 9 5.02 12.04 -3.16
N PHE A 10 4.04 11.39 -2.54
CA PHE A 10 2.98 10.72 -3.29
C PHE A 10 1.89 11.66 -3.78
N ASN A 11 1.71 12.83 -3.16
CA ASN A 11 0.78 13.83 -3.66
C ASN A 11 1.23 14.43 -5.00
N ALA A 12 2.52 14.39 -5.29
CA ALA A 12 3.06 14.88 -6.56
C ALA A 12 2.90 13.87 -7.70
N SER A 13 2.49 12.64 -7.40
CA SER A 13 2.36 11.56 -8.37
C SER A 13 0.89 11.20 -8.56
N GLU A 14 0.41 11.14 -9.79
CA GLU A 14 -0.95 10.71 -10.09
C GLU A 14 -1.16 9.23 -9.77
N GLU A 15 -0.13 8.43 -10.00
CA GLU A 15 -0.18 7.00 -9.76
C GLU A 15 1.16 6.52 -9.22
N VAL A 16 1.11 5.80 -8.10
CA VAL A 16 2.30 5.25 -7.45
C VAL A 16 2.38 3.77 -7.78
N THR A 17 3.52 3.34 -8.32
CA THR A 17 3.76 1.92 -8.58
C THR A 17 4.36 1.24 -7.35
N LYS A 18 4.26 -0.09 -7.33
CA LYS A 18 4.88 -0.92 -6.29
C LYS A 18 6.38 -0.63 -6.18
N ASP A 19 7.07 -0.54 -7.32
CA ASP A 19 8.51 -0.32 -7.34
C ASP A 19 8.88 1.08 -6.84
N GLN A 20 8.10 2.10 -7.21
CA GLN A 20 8.31 3.45 -6.71
C GLN A 20 8.17 3.51 -5.19
N PHE A 21 7.16 2.84 -4.65
CA PHE A 21 6.94 2.81 -3.20
C PHE A 21 8.09 2.09 -2.49
N ARG A 22 8.50 0.94 -3.01
CA ARG A 22 9.64 0.20 -2.46
C ARG A 22 10.90 1.06 -2.44
N ASP A 23 11.21 1.72 -3.55
CA ASP A 23 12.42 2.55 -3.65
C ASP A 23 12.36 3.71 -2.67
N PHE A 24 11.20 4.33 -2.51
CA PHE A 24 11.02 5.40 -1.53
C PHE A 24 11.33 4.91 -0.12
N VAL A 25 10.77 3.77 0.28
CA VAL A 25 10.98 3.23 1.62
C VAL A 25 12.43 2.81 1.85
N GLN A 26 13.06 2.21 0.84
CA GLN A 26 14.47 1.83 0.95
C GLN A 26 15.38 3.05 1.13
N ASN A 27 15.07 4.15 0.46
CA ASN A 27 15.86 5.38 0.57
C ASN A 27 15.71 6.05 1.93
N ILE A 28 14.62 5.82 2.64
CA ILE A 28 14.43 6.32 4.00
C ILE A 28 15.35 5.61 4.99
N ASN A 29 15.71 4.35 4.72
CA ASN A 29 16.53 3.51 5.60
C ASN A 29 15.94 3.40 7.00
N LEU A 30 14.79 2.72 7.07
CA LEU A 30 14.02 2.59 8.31
C LEU A 30 14.82 2.04 9.48
N ARG A 31 15.67 1.02 9.25
CA ARG A 31 16.41 0.36 10.32
C ARG A 31 17.39 1.30 11.01
N THR A 32 17.97 2.22 10.26
CA THR A 32 18.96 3.16 10.79
C THR A 32 18.31 4.36 11.43
N PHE A 33 17.34 4.98 10.77
CA PHE A 33 16.79 6.26 11.19
C PHE A 33 15.48 6.15 11.96
N TYR A 34 14.76 5.02 11.81
CA TYR A 34 13.46 4.82 12.44
C TYR A 34 13.36 3.40 13.00
N PRO A 35 14.21 3.03 13.99
CA PRO A 35 14.32 1.63 14.42
C PRO A 35 13.05 1.06 15.06
N GLY A 36 12.13 1.94 15.51
CA GLY A 36 10.85 1.50 16.06
C GLY A 36 9.78 1.23 15.01
N VAL A 37 10.04 1.54 13.74
CA VAL A 37 9.06 1.35 12.66
C VAL A 37 9.33 0.01 11.97
N LEU A 38 8.35 -0.90 12.03
CA LEU A 38 8.49 -2.23 11.45
C LEU A 38 8.11 -2.27 9.97
N ALA A 39 7.18 -1.42 9.54
CA ALA A 39 6.73 -1.39 8.15
C ALA A 39 6.02 -0.07 7.85
N ILE A 40 5.94 0.27 6.56
CA ILE A 40 5.14 1.39 6.07
C ILE A 40 4.19 0.85 5.00
N GLY A 41 2.90 1.17 5.14
CA GLY A 41 1.89 0.80 4.17
C GLY A 41 1.46 2.01 3.33
N TYR A 42 0.96 1.74 2.14
CA TYR A 42 0.35 2.74 1.26
C TYR A 42 -1.09 2.32 0.99
N SER A 43 -2.04 3.18 1.35
CA SER A 43 -3.47 2.95 1.12
C SER A 43 -3.94 3.72 -0.10
N LYS A 44 -4.80 3.07 -0.89
CA LYS A 44 -5.45 3.70 -2.03
C LYS A 44 -6.94 3.86 -1.75
N VAL A 45 -7.46 5.03 -2.06
CA VAL A 45 -8.89 5.31 -2.05
C VAL A 45 -9.43 5.11 -3.45
N PHE A 46 -10.53 4.37 -3.59
CA PHE A 46 -11.10 4.07 -4.90
C PHE A 46 -12.60 3.88 -4.81
N LYS A 47 -13.28 4.02 -5.96
CA LYS A 47 -14.73 3.88 -6.05
C LYS A 47 -15.13 2.42 -6.36
N PRO A 48 -16.39 2.04 -6.11
CA PRO A 48 -16.85 0.68 -6.38
C PRO A 48 -16.59 0.21 -7.81
N GLU A 49 -16.66 1.10 -8.78
CA GLU A 49 -16.43 0.77 -10.19
C GLU A 49 -14.99 0.31 -10.45
N GLU A 50 -14.06 0.73 -9.61
CA GLU A 50 -12.63 0.42 -9.74
C GLU A 50 -12.20 -0.83 -8.98
N LYS A 51 -13.11 -1.40 -8.17
CA LYS A 51 -12.79 -2.49 -7.25
C LYS A 51 -12.23 -3.72 -7.96
N ASP A 52 -12.95 -4.23 -8.96
CA ASP A 52 -12.56 -5.46 -9.65
C ASP A 52 -11.26 -5.29 -10.41
N GLU A 53 -11.06 -4.13 -11.02
CA GLU A 53 -9.83 -3.81 -11.71
C GLU A 53 -8.63 -3.78 -10.75
N LEU A 54 -8.81 -3.17 -9.59
CA LEU A 54 -7.76 -3.11 -8.56
C LEU A 54 -7.38 -4.50 -8.08
N ILE A 55 -8.37 -5.34 -7.76
CA ILE A 55 -8.13 -6.71 -7.29
C ILE A 55 -7.38 -7.50 -8.35
N ALA A 56 -7.81 -7.41 -9.61
CA ALA A 56 -7.16 -8.10 -10.71
C ALA A 56 -5.70 -7.64 -10.88
N LYS A 57 -5.45 -6.34 -10.76
CA LYS A 57 -4.12 -5.77 -10.85
C LYS A 57 -3.21 -6.30 -9.75
N MET A 58 -3.71 -6.36 -8.51
CA MET A 58 -2.94 -6.88 -7.38
C MET A 58 -2.63 -8.37 -7.55
N GLN A 59 -3.60 -9.16 -8.03
CA GLN A 59 -3.39 -10.58 -8.28
C GLN A 59 -2.34 -10.80 -9.37
N LYS A 60 -2.35 -9.97 -10.39
CA LYS A 60 -1.38 -10.02 -11.48
C LYS A 60 0.04 -9.69 -11.02
N GLN A 61 0.16 -8.87 -9.98
CA GLN A 61 1.45 -8.53 -9.36
C GLN A 61 1.99 -9.61 -8.43
N GLY A 62 1.28 -10.73 -8.30
CA GLY A 62 1.71 -11.86 -7.48
C GLY A 62 0.97 -12.03 -6.16
N PHE A 63 0.03 -11.15 -5.85
CA PHE A 63 -0.79 -11.26 -4.64
C PHE A 63 -2.07 -12.01 -4.98
N THR A 64 -1.96 -13.30 -5.27
CA THR A 64 -3.05 -14.12 -5.80
C THR A 64 -4.23 -14.25 -4.86
N ASP A 65 -4.00 -14.09 -3.56
CA ASP A 65 -5.02 -14.16 -2.52
C ASP A 65 -5.49 -12.77 -2.06
N PHE A 66 -5.13 -11.71 -2.78
CA PHE A 66 -5.53 -10.36 -2.43
C PHE A 66 -7.06 -10.22 -2.43
N LYS A 67 -7.59 -9.65 -1.36
CA LYS A 67 -9.01 -9.32 -1.22
C LYS A 67 -9.16 -8.16 -0.25
N LEU A 68 -10.28 -7.45 -0.34
CA LEU A 68 -10.58 -6.36 0.58
C LEU A 68 -11.01 -6.92 1.94
N LYS A 69 -10.59 -6.26 3.02
CA LYS A 69 -10.86 -6.69 4.39
C LYS A 69 -11.27 -5.48 5.24
N PRO A 70 -12.54 -5.30 5.56
CA PRO A 70 -13.68 -6.12 5.17
C PRO A 70 -14.15 -5.84 3.74
N ASP A 71 -14.75 -6.83 3.10
CA ASP A 71 -15.34 -6.69 1.77
C ASP A 71 -16.84 -6.46 1.90
N THR A 72 -17.20 -5.23 2.26
CA THR A 72 -18.59 -4.81 2.42
C THR A 72 -18.91 -3.74 1.39
N ALA A 73 -20.18 -3.66 0.98
CA ALA A 73 -20.61 -2.65 0.02
C ALA A 73 -20.44 -1.23 0.59
N ARG A 74 -19.80 -0.35 -0.16
CA ARG A 74 -19.52 1.04 0.23
C ARG A 74 -19.56 1.95 -0.98
N ASP A 75 -19.78 3.25 -0.72
CA ASP A 75 -19.70 4.27 -1.77
C ASP A 75 -18.25 4.56 -2.16
N GLU A 76 -17.33 4.37 -1.23
CA GLU A 76 -15.90 4.58 -1.43
C GLU A 76 -15.13 3.57 -0.59
N TYR A 77 -14.09 3.01 -1.20
CA TYR A 77 -13.22 2.05 -0.54
C TYR A 77 -11.85 2.64 -0.27
N GLN A 78 -11.19 2.11 0.75
CA GLN A 78 -9.79 2.37 1.02
C GLN A 78 -9.14 1.03 1.36
N ALA A 79 -7.96 0.77 0.81
CA ALA A 79 -7.27 -0.48 1.08
C ALA A 79 -5.76 -0.31 0.99
N ILE A 80 -5.03 -1.00 1.85
CA ILE A 80 -3.58 -1.05 1.77
C ILE A 80 -3.20 -1.91 0.56
N ILE A 81 -2.50 -1.32 -0.40
CA ILE A 81 -2.09 -2.00 -1.63
C ILE A 81 -0.58 -2.23 -1.71
N PHE A 82 0.22 -1.47 -0.96
CA PHE A 82 1.66 -1.67 -0.86
C PHE A 82 2.07 -1.69 0.60
N ILE A 83 3.05 -2.52 0.94
CA ILE A 83 3.66 -2.52 2.26
C ILE A 83 5.14 -2.86 2.11
N GLU A 84 5.98 -2.12 2.83
CA GLU A 84 7.43 -2.33 2.82
C GLU A 84 7.98 -2.27 4.25
N PRO A 85 8.92 -3.15 4.60
CA PRO A 85 9.40 -4.28 3.82
C PRO A 85 8.31 -5.35 3.63
N LEU A 86 8.34 -6.00 2.46
CA LEU A 86 7.34 -7.02 2.12
C LEU A 86 7.79 -8.37 2.67
N GLU A 87 7.48 -8.61 3.93
CA GLU A 87 7.75 -9.86 4.63
C GLU A 87 6.42 -10.57 4.91
N ASP A 88 6.46 -11.88 5.16
CA ASP A 88 5.25 -12.67 5.38
C ASP A 88 4.36 -12.10 6.47
N ARG A 89 4.94 -11.64 7.58
CA ARG A 89 4.18 -11.05 8.69
C ARG A 89 3.49 -9.75 8.33
N ASN A 90 4.03 -9.00 7.35
CA ASN A 90 3.47 -7.73 6.91
C ASN A 90 2.47 -7.89 5.78
N ARG A 91 2.63 -8.95 5.01
CA ARG A 91 1.82 -9.23 3.82
C ARG A 91 0.34 -9.37 4.14
N VAL A 92 0.02 -9.85 5.34
CA VAL A 92 -1.36 -10.02 5.78
C VAL A 92 -2.12 -8.70 5.89
N ALA A 93 -1.41 -7.57 5.95
CA ALA A 93 -2.03 -6.24 6.03
C ALA A 93 -2.62 -5.78 4.69
N LEU A 94 -2.20 -6.38 3.56
CA LEU A 94 -2.71 -6.00 2.25
C LEU A 94 -4.20 -6.22 2.16
N GLY A 95 -4.91 -5.24 1.63
CA GLY A 95 -6.37 -5.28 1.49
C GLY A 95 -7.13 -4.70 2.67
N PHE A 96 -6.49 -4.49 3.81
CA PHE A 96 -7.14 -3.87 4.97
C PHE A 96 -7.41 -2.39 4.72
N ASP A 97 -8.52 -1.99 5.28
CA ASP A 97 -8.94 -0.59 5.33
C ASP A 97 -8.11 0.18 6.37
#